data_2b8f7ac5016545245d739613e47a3e03
#
_entry.id   2b8f7ac5016545245d739613e47a3e03
#
_cell.length_a   1.000
_cell.length_b   1.000
_cell.length_c   1.000
_cell.angle_alpha   90.00
_cell.angle_beta   90.00
_cell.angle_gamma   90.00
#
_symmetry.space_group_name_H-M   'P 1'
#
loop_
_entity.id
_entity.type
_entity.pdbx_description
1 polymer ?
#
loop_
_entity_poly.entity_id
_entity_poly.type
_entity_poly.pdbx_seq_one_letter_code
_entity_poly.pdbx_strand_id
1 'polypeptide(L)'
;MITLQAPASKSVSHRMMMGAALAQGDSVVTRVLESKDLERTMDILRGAGAGIERLQPGEYAVSGLGGRPRGGKGEPLSCDVHESGTTCRLLTAVLAAGMGRFRIHGAPRMSERPIGELTAALESLGVSFDFEGKIGFPPLVMTTEGLSGGDVSIGMDESSQYLSGVLLAAPLAHAPLTVHIGGKNVVSWPYVALTLQALETFGVPFAVERLEDGVWSVIDWRTLEQAEPGRVRFRMEPAVYRAGRYAVEGDWSGASYFLAAGAIGPRPVRMEGLRAESLQGDRVMLDILRDMGARIDVEADAVTVHPSALHGVDMDMGRCPDLVPTVAVVAAHASGPTRVRNAAHLRIKECDRIAVPAAELAKVGVRSEEHEDGLTVYGDPDLASRLGSLEGIAFSAHGDHRIAMSLALLELRGGRLALDNPSCVGKSFPNFWECWDQVRS
;
A
#
# COMPACT_ATOMS: atom_id res chain seq x y z
N MET A 1 -30.43 0.54 -0.08
CA MET A 1 -29.08 -0.06 -0.21
C MET A 1 -28.37 0.61 -1.39
N ILE A 2 -27.11 0.93 -1.21
CA ILE A 2 -26.26 1.51 -2.26
C ILE A 2 -25.31 0.41 -2.71
N THR A 3 -25.17 0.19 -4.02
CA THR A 3 -24.24 -0.81 -4.56
C THR A 3 -23.17 -0.12 -5.39
N LEU A 4 -21.91 -0.41 -5.07
CA LEU A 4 -20.74 0.16 -5.72
C LEU A 4 -19.76 -0.94 -6.11
N GLN A 5 -18.99 -0.69 -7.17
CA GLN A 5 -17.89 -1.55 -7.59
C GLN A 5 -16.60 -1.11 -6.90
N ALA A 6 -15.89 -2.04 -6.26
CA ALA A 6 -14.58 -1.76 -5.70
C ALA A 6 -13.58 -1.34 -6.80
N PRO A 7 -12.76 -0.30 -6.56
CA PRO A 7 -11.68 0.03 -7.48
C PRO A 7 -10.69 -1.13 -7.57
N ALA A 8 -9.87 -1.14 -8.59
CA ALA A 8 -8.79 -2.12 -8.68
C ALA A 8 -7.71 -1.85 -7.62
N SER A 9 -7.13 -2.92 -7.05
CA SER A 9 -6.12 -2.79 -6.00
C SER A 9 -4.85 -2.11 -6.52
N LYS A 10 -4.48 -0.97 -5.89
CA LYS A 10 -3.24 -0.26 -6.20
C LYS A 10 -2.02 -1.15 -5.96
N SER A 11 -1.96 -1.80 -4.79
CA SER A 11 -0.83 -2.63 -4.38
C SER A 11 -0.63 -3.85 -5.27
N VAL A 12 -1.72 -4.47 -5.73
CA VAL A 12 -1.68 -5.58 -6.68
C VAL A 12 -1.34 -5.08 -8.08
N SER A 13 -1.93 -3.95 -8.52
CA SER A 13 -1.62 -3.35 -9.84
C SER A 13 -0.13 -3.09 -10.03
N HIS A 14 0.55 -2.49 -9.04
CA HIS A 14 2.01 -2.27 -9.10
C HIS A 14 2.76 -3.59 -9.32
N ARG A 15 2.44 -4.63 -8.56
CA ARG A 15 3.11 -5.94 -8.64
C ARG A 15 2.84 -6.64 -9.97
N MET A 16 1.59 -6.62 -10.45
CA MET A 16 1.24 -7.22 -11.73
C MET A 16 1.91 -6.51 -12.89
N MET A 17 1.95 -5.17 -12.90
CA MET A 17 2.63 -4.41 -13.94
C MET A 17 4.15 -4.62 -13.92
N MET A 18 4.77 -4.66 -12.73
CA MET A 18 6.20 -4.96 -12.59
C MET A 18 6.51 -6.40 -13.04
N GLY A 19 5.75 -7.39 -12.59
CA GLY A 19 5.94 -8.78 -12.98
C GLY A 19 5.76 -8.99 -14.49
N ALA A 20 4.74 -8.39 -15.10
CA ALA A 20 4.53 -8.43 -16.55
C ALA A 20 5.68 -7.75 -17.33
N ALA A 21 6.18 -6.60 -16.82
CA ALA A 21 7.31 -5.91 -17.43
C ALA A 21 8.63 -6.71 -17.31
N LEU A 22 8.80 -7.52 -16.27
CA LEU A 22 9.97 -8.40 -16.11
C LEU A 22 9.85 -9.73 -16.87
N ALA A 23 8.64 -10.08 -17.30
CA ALA A 23 8.38 -11.37 -17.95
C ALA A 23 9.12 -11.53 -19.28
N GLN A 24 9.31 -12.79 -19.67
CA GLN A 24 9.78 -13.12 -21.00
C GLN A 24 8.56 -13.32 -21.94
N GLY A 25 8.37 -12.38 -22.87
CA GLY A 25 7.25 -12.38 -23.83
C GLY A 25 6.16 -11.37 -23.49
N ASP A 26 4.99 -11.56 -24.11
CA ASP A 26 3.89 -10.61 -24.05
C ASP A 26 2.84 -11.04 -23.02
N SER A 27 2.40 -10.08 -22.23
CA SER A 27 1.35 -10.26 -21.21
C SER A 27 0.18 -9.31 -21.46
N VAL A 28 -1.00 -9.68 -20.95
CA VAL A 28 -2.14 -8.78 -20.85
C VAL A 28 -2.53 -8.67 -19.37
N VAL A 29 -2.52 -7.46 -18.84
CA VAL A 29 -2.95 -7.20 -17.46
C VAL A 29 -4.27 -6.44 -17.48
N THR A 30 -5.29 -6.99 -16.83
CA THR A 30 -6.65 -6.45 -16.81
C THR A 30 -7.03 -5.92 -15.43
N ARG A 31 -7.98 -5.01 -15.36
CA ARG A 31 -8.41 -4.32 -14.14
C ARG A 31 -7.27 -3.60 -13.44
N VAL A 32 -6.32 -3.04 -14.18
CA VAL A 32 -5.24 -2.21 -13.61
C VAL A 32 -5.81 -0.90 -13.12
N LEU A 33 -5.41 -0.47 -11.94
CA LEU A 33 -5.79 0.85 -11.43
C LEU A 33 -5.13 1.95 -12.28
N GLU A 34 -5.93 2.84 -12.86
CA GLU A 34 -5.43 4.00 -13.59
C GLU A 34 -5.25 5.19 -12.64
N SER A 35 -4.14 5.22 -11.94
CA SER A 35 -3.81 6.26 -10.96
C SER A 35 -2.45 6.89 -11.23
N LYS A 36 -2.22 8.08 -10.68
CA LYS A 36 -0.94 8.79 -10.83
C LYS A 36 0.26 7.95 -10.37
N ASP A 37 0.12 7.19 -9.30
CA ASP A 37 1.19 6.32 -8.80
C ASP A 37 1.54 5.21 -9.81
N LEU A 38 0.52 4.57 -10.42
CA LEU A 38 0.72 3.51 -11.41
C LEU A 38 1.30 4.06 -12.72
N GLU A 39 0.87 5.25 -13.14
CA GLU A 39 1.41 5.93 -14.31
C GLU A 39 2.93 6.13 -14.17
N ARG A 40 3.40 6.63 -13.01
CA ARG A 40 4.85 6.76 -12.73
C ARG A 40 5.58 5.42 -12.81
N THR A 41 4.98 4.36 -12.25
CA THR A 41 5.56 3.00 -12.37
C THR A 41 5.70 2.57 -13.82
N MET A 42 4.64 2.73 -14.61
CA MET A 42 4.66 2.35 -16.02
C MET A 42 5.64 3.18 -16.87
N ASP A 43 5.74 4.49 -16.60
CA ASP A 43 6.67 5.37 -17.32
C ASP A 43 8.13 4.98 -17.06
N ILE A 44 8.48 4.67 -15.81
CA ILE A 44 9.82 4.21 -15.46
C ILE A 44 10.11 2.85 -16.10
N LEU A 45 9.16 1.92 -16.10
CA LEU A 45 9.31 0.62 -16.74
C LEU A 45 9.47 0.74 -18.28
N ARG A 46 8.72 1.66 -18.91
CA ARG A 46 8.92 2.00 -20.34
C ARG A 46 10.31 2.55 -20.60
N GLY A 47 10.76 3.50 -19.78
CA GLY A 47 12.12 4.03 -19.85
C GLY A 47 13.20 2.98 -19.68
N ALA A 48 12.95 1.97 -18.85
CA ALA A 48 13.84 0.82 -18.66
C ALA A 48 13.75 -0.24 -19.78
N GLY A 49 12.86 -0.04 -20.77
CA GLY A 49 12.78 -0.84 -22.01
C GLY A 49 11.57 -1.75 -22.15
N ALA A 50 10.61 -1.76 -21.21
CA ALA A 50 9.37 -2.51 -21.36
C ALA A 50 8.43 -1.84 -22.37
N GLY A 51 7.75 -2.63 -23.20
CA GLY A 51 6.64 -2.16 -24.03
C GLY A 51 5.36 -2.17 -23.20
N ILE A 52 4.72 -1.02 -22.96
CA ILE A 52 3.45 -0.96 -22.21
C ILE A 52 2.46 -0.12 -23.01
N GLU A 53 1.41 -0.75 -23.52
CA GLU A 53 0.36 -0.13 -24.32
C GLU A 53 -0.99 -0.29 -23.64
N ARG A 54 -1.78 0.78 -23.58
CA ARG A 54 -3.15 0.75 -23.07
C ARG A 54 -4.09 0.28 -24.16
N LEU A 55 -4.74 -0.86 -23.97
CA LEU A 55 -5.72 -1.42 -24.90
C LEU A 55 -7.11 -0.78 -24.71
N GLN A 56 -7.54 -0.66 -23.46
CA GLN A 56 -8.77 -0.02 -23.02
C GLN A 56 -8.65 0.39 -21.55
N PRO A 57 -9.62 1.10 -20.95
CA PRO A 57 -9.57 1.46 -19.55
C PRO A 57 -9.28 0.26 -18.64
N GLY A 58 -8.18 0.34 -17.88
CA GLY A 58 -7.74 -0.72 -16.97
C GLY A 58 -7.17 -1.98 -17.64
N GLU A 59 -6.94 -2.00 -18.96
CA GLU A 59 -6.34 -3.13 -19.65
C GLU A 59 -5.11 -2.71 -20.44
N TYR A 60 -3.99 -3.41 -20.21
CA TYR A 60 -2.70 -3.11 -20.79
C TYR A 60 -2.07 -4.34 -21.43
N ALA A 61 -1.54 -4.18 -22.66
CA ALA A 61 -0.59 -5.10 -23.24
C ALA A 61 0.81 -4.72 -22.75
N VAL A 62 1.58 -5.71 -22.31
CA VAL A 62 2.92 -5.52 -21.79
C VAL A 62 3.88 -6.46 -22.49
N SER A 63 4.77 -5.90 -23.33
CA SER A 63 5.92 -6.63 -23.89
C SER A 63 7.06 -6.54 -22.88
N GLY A 64 7.33 -7.66 -22.21
CA GLY A 64 8.27 -7.74 -21.12
C GLY A 64 9.73 -7.62 -21.55
N LEU A 65 10.59 -7.25 -20.61
CA LEU A 65 12.03 -7.04 -20.79
C LEU A 65 12.81 -8.35 -21.10
N GLY A 66 12.19 -9.51 -20.83
CA GLY A 66 12.89 -10.79 -20.88
C GLY A 66 14.04 -10.89 -19.88
N GLY A 67 13.93 -10.16 -18.77
CA GLY A 67 14.90 -10.16 -17.68
C GLY A 67 15.25 -8.79 -17.13
N ARG A 68 16.29 -8.11 -17.67
CA ARG A 68 16.95 -7.02 -16.94
C ARG A 68 16.54 -5.62 -17.41
N PRO A 69 16.10 -4.74 -16.47
CA PRO A 69 15.89 -3.32 -16.74
C PRO A 69 17.17 -2.64 -17.26
N ARG A 70 17.01 -1.68 -18.17
CA ARG A 70 18.12 -0.96 -18.79
C ARG A 70 18.14 0.49 -18.33
N GLY A 71 19.23 0.86 -17.66
CA GLY A 71 19.52 2.24 -17.29
C GLY A 71 20.32 2.98 -18.36
N GLY A 72 20.61 4.25 -18.08
CA GLY A 72 21.48 5.04 -18.93
C GLY A 72 22.94 4.55 -18.88
N LYS A 73 23.67 4.72 -19.98
CA LYS A 73 25.09 4.39 -20.06
C LYS A 73 26.00 5.58 -19.66
N GLY A 74 25.65 6.77 -20.07
CA GLY A 74 26.30 8.02 -19.70
C GLY A 74 25.44 8.79 -18.70
N GLU A 75 24.42 9.50 -19.20
CA GLU A 75 23.41 10.12 -18.36
C GLU A 75 22.50 9.06 -17.71
N PRO A 76 22.15 9.18 -16.42
CA PRO A 76 21.24 8.27 -15.77
C PRO A 76 19.84 8.32 -16.38
N LEU A 77 19.16 7.17 -16.47
CA LEU A 77 17.71 7.15 -16.75
C LEU A 77 16.99 7.89 -15.62
N SER A 78 16.22 8.91 -15.97
CA SER A 78 15.42 9.67 -15.01
C SER A 78 14.20 8.86 -14.57
N CYS A 79 14.11 8.59 -13.27
CA CYS A 79 13.04 7.82 -12.64
C CYS A 79 12.27 8.74 -11.68
N ASP A 80 11.32 9.54 -12.24
CA ASP A 80 10.46 10.42 -11.43
C ASP A 80 9.35 9.60 -10.77
N VAL A 81 9.52 9.34 -9.47
CA VAL A 81 8.52 8.62 -8.66
C VAL A 81 7.46 9.55 -8.08
N HIS A 82 7.57 10.86 -8.28
CA HIS A 82 6.73 11.91 -7.72
C HIS A 82 6.50 11.70 -6.21
N GLU A 83 5.30 11.39 -5.75
CA GLU A 83 4.97 11.08 -4.35
C GLU A 83 4.74 9.59 -4.07
N SER A 84 4.93 8.73 -5.07
CA SER A 84 4.66 7.29 -4.94
C SER A 84 5.75 6.56 -4.17
N GLY A 85 5.53 6.32 -2.88
CA GLY A 85 6.44 5.51 -2.07
C GLY A 85 6.55 4.07 -2.57
N THR A 86 5.46 3.51 -3.13
CA THR A 86 5.46 2.15 -3.70
C THR A 86 6.34 2.10 -4.94
N THR A 87 6.18 3.04 -5.87
CA THR A 87 7.03 3.15 -7.07
C THR A 87 8.49 3.33 -6.65
N CYS A 88 8.78 4.25 -5.74
CA CYS A 88 10.15 4.53 -5.27
C CYS A 88 10.82 3.26 -4.76
N ARG A 89 10.23 2.57 -3.79
CA ARG A 89 10.88 1.48 -3.08
C ARG A 89 10.90 0.16 -3.86
N LEU A 90 9.78 -0.21 -4.50
CA LEU A 90 9.75 -1.44 -5.28
C LEU A 90 10.62 -1.33 -6.54
N LEU A 91 10.51 -0.22 -7.29
CA LEU A 91 11.30 -0.06 -8.51
C LEU A 91 12.78 0.14 -8.25
N THR A 92 13.20 0.81 -7.17
CA THR A 92 14.64 0.90 -6.86
C THR A 92 15.27 -0.49 -6.77
N ALA A 93 14.62 -1.45 -6.10
CA ALA A 93 15.11 -2.83 -6.03
C ALA A 93 15.03 -3.55 -7.39
N VAL A 94 13.91 -3.42 -8.11
CA VAL A 94 13.72 -4.04 -9.43
C VAL A 94 14.75 -3.51 -10.44
N LEU A 95 14.98 -2.20 -10.47
CA LEU A 95 15.96 -1.57 -11.35
C LEU A 95 17.41 -1.95 -10.96
N ALA A 96 17.66 -2.21 -9.67
CA ALA A 96 18.96 -2.69 -9.19
C ALA A 96 19.37 -4.04 -9.77
N ALA A 97 18.40 -4.90 -10.13
CA ALA A 97 18.66 -6.15 -10.84
C ALA A 97 18.97 -5.94 -12.35
N GLY A 98 18.90 -4.70 -12.81
CA GLY A 98 19.17 -4.30 -14.19
C GLY A 98 20.63 -3.98 -14.47
N MET A 99 20.87 -3.13 -15.48
CA MET A 99 22.23 -2.70 -15.86
C MET A 99 22.21 -1.21 -16.23
N GLY A 100 23.17 -0.44 -15.71
CA GLY A 100 23.39 0.97 -16.03
C GLY A 100 23.10 1.89 -14.86
N ARG A 101 22.77 3.14 -15.17
CA ARG A 101 22.59 4.22 -14.19
C ARG A 101 21.13 4.68 -14.17
N PHE A 102 20.58 4.87 -12.96
CA PHE A 102 19.21 5.29 -12.73
C PHE A 102 19.18 6.43 -11.71
N ARG A 103 18.53 7.54 -12.01
CA ARG A 103 18.33 8.64 -11.08
C ARG A 103 16.92 8.58 -10.52
N ILE A 104 16.80 8.20 -9.25
CA ILE A 104 15.53 8.12 -8.52
C ILE A 104 15.28 9.46 -7.83
N HIS A 105 14.21 10.15 -8.19
CA HIS A 105 13.82 11.44 -7.65
C HIS A 105 12.29 11.60 -7.62
N GLY A 106 11.80 12.60 -6.89
CA GLY A 106 10.36 12.85 -6.78
C GLY A 106 10.03 14.22 -6.24
N ALA A 107 8.80 14.41 -5.79
CA ALA A 107 8.33 15.64 -5.16
C ALA A 107 9.07 15.91 -3.82
N PRO A 108 9.05 17.15 -3.30
CA PRO A 108 9.81 17.54 -2.09
C PRO A 108 9.56 16.58 -0.90
N ARG A 109 8.33 16.16 -0.66
CA ARG A 109 7.99 15.21 0.42
C ARG A 109 8.69 13.86 0.26
N MET A 110 9.01 13.43 -0.97
CA MET A 110 9.74 12.18 -1.20
C MET A 110 11.18 12.25 -0.65
N SER A 111 11.79 13.42 -0.65
CA SER A 111 13.14 13.63 -0.07
C SER A 111 13.19 13.53 1.46
N GLU A 112 12.03 13.45 2.11
CA GLU A 112 11.89 13.24 3.56
C GLU A 112 11.52 11.80 3.92
N ARG A 113 11.26 10.94 2.92
CA ARG A 113 10.84 9.54 3.12
C ARG A 113 12.04 8.61 2.99
N PRO A 114 12.36 7.84 4.04
CA PRO A 114 13.59 7.04 4.06
C PRO A 114 13.57 5.91 3.02
N ILE A 115 14.78 5.58 2.52
CA ILE A 115 15.07 4.43 1.66
C ILE A 115 16.41 3.76 2.05
N GLY A 116 17.04 4.23 3.13
CA GLY A 116 18.39 3.83 3.54
C GLY A 116 18.56 2.33 3.78
N GLU A 117 17.61 1.69 4.46
CA GLU A 117 17.60 0.23 4.67
C GLU A 117 17.66 -0.54 3.34
N LEU A 118 16.86 -0.11 2.35
CA LEU A 118 16.86 -0.75 1.04
C LEU A 118 18.19 -0.54 0.31
N THR A 119 18.73 0.69 0.31
CA THR A 119 20.00 0.97 -0.38
C THR A 119 21.15 0.20 0.26
N ALA A 120 21.24 0.14 1.59
CA ALA A 120 22.27 -0.64 2.29
C ALA A 120 22.19 -2.14 1.96
N ALA A 121 20.99 -2.72 1.89
CA ALA A 121 20.81 -4.11 1.47
C ALA A 121 21.27 -4.32 0.02
N LEU A 122 20.94 -3.41 -0.90
CA LEU A 122 21.35 -3.50 -2.30
C LEU A 122 22.87 -3.26 -2.50
N GLU A 123 23.48 -2.42 -1.69
CA GLU A 123 24.96 -2.23 -1.69
C GLU A 123 25.68 -3.53 -1.36
N SER A 124 25.17 -4.31 -0.41
CA SER A 124 25.74 -5.64 -0.10
C SER A 124 25.64 -6.65 -1.25
N LEU A 125 24.77 -6.37 -2.23
CA LEU A 125 24.57 -7.17 -3.44
C LEU A 125 25.28 -6.59 -4.69
N GLY A 126 26.18 -5.59 -4.51
CA GLY A 126 27.04 -5.05 -5.55
C GLY A 126 26.51 -3.80 -6.25
N VAL A 127 25.47 -3.16 -5.75
CA VAL A 127 24.92 -1.90 -6.27
C VAL A 127 25.62 -0.72 -5.59
N SER A 128 25.78 0.41 -6.29
CA SER A 128 26.32 1.64 -5.69
C SER A 128 25.33 2.79 -5.79
N PHE A 129 25.35 3.66 -4.77
CA PHE A 129 24.44 4.80 -4.65
C PHE A 129 25.18 6.10 -4.38
N ASP A 130 24.86 7.14 -5.16
CA ASP A 130 25.29 8.51 -4.94
C ASP A 130 24.05 9.34 -4.54
N PHE A 131 23.99 9.79 -3.28
CA PHE A 131 22.89 10.61 -2.78
C PHE A 131 23.13 12.09 -3.13
N GLU A 132 22.17 12.73 -3.78
CA GLU A 132 22.26 14.14 -4.17
C GLU A 132 21.96 15.10 -3.00
N GLY A 133 21.42 14.57 -1.89
CA GLY A 133 21.05 15.32 -0.69
C GLY A 133 21.40 14.55 0.59
N LYS A 134 20.39 14.31 1.41
CA LYS A 134 20.56 13.55 2.67
C LYS A 134 20.78 12.07 2.39
N ILE A 135 21.84 11.49 2.97
CA ILE A 135 22.13 10.05 2.86
C ILE A 135 20.93 9.24 3.36
N GLY A 136 20.55 8.20 2.61
CA GLY A 136 19.40 7.36 2.91
C GLY A 136 18.05 7.92 2.46
N PHE A 137 18.05 9.01 1.67
CA PHE A 137 16.84 9.65 1.14
C PHE A 137 17.00 10.02 -0.33
N PRO A 138 15.93 9.95 -1.16
CA PRO A 138 15.95 10.53 -2.49
C PRO A 138 16.18 12.06 -2.45
N PRO A 139 16.72 12.71 -3.51
CA PRO A 139 17.13 12.09 -4.77
C PRO A 139 18.49 11.39 -4.67
N LEU A 140 18.64 10.35 -5.52
CA LEU A 140 19.87 9.56 -5.57
C LEU A 140 20.13 9.05 -7.01
N VAL A 141 21.39 8.75 -7.31
CA VAL A 141 21.78 8.02 -8.52
C VAL A 141 22.27 6.63 -8.12
N MET A 142 21.64 5.61 -8.70
CA MET A 142 22.02 4.22 -8.56
C MET A 142 22.82 3.77 -9.79
N THR A 143 23.94 3.07 -9.56
CA THR A 143 24.73 2.41 -10.62
C THR A 143 24.76 0.92 -10.33
N THR A 144 24.42 0.09 -11.32
CA THR A 144 24.33 -1.36 -11.16
C THR A 144 24.76 -2.12 -12.41
N GLU A 145 25.30 -3.32 -12.18
CA GLU A 145 25.54 -4.35 -13.19
C GLU A 145 24.74 -5.63 -12.89
N GLY A 146 23.67 -5.51 -12.09
CA GLY A 146 22.83 -6.61 -11.59
C GLY A 146 23.17 -6.96 -10.14
N LEU A 147 22.35 -7.85 -9.55
CA LEU A 147 22.53 -8.33 -8.18
C LEU A 147 23.42 -9.57 -8.17
N SER A 148 24.43 -9.60 -7.30
CA SER A 148 25.41 -10.69 -7.22
C SER A 148 24.82 -12.03 -6.78
N GLY A 149 23.77 -12.00 -5.95
CA GLY A 149 23.31 -13.17 -5.18
C GLY A 149 24.00 -13.30 -3.83
N GLY A 150 23.78 -14.40 -3.11
CA GLY A 150 24.31 -14.65 -1.77
C GLY A 150 23.29 -14.41 -0.66
N ASP A 151 23.71 -13.93 0.50
CA ASP A 151 22.86 -13.66 1.65
C ASP A 151 22.70 -12.15 1.86
N VAL A 152 21.47 -11.70 2.10
CA VAL A 152 21.19 -10.31 2.45
C VAL A 152 20.20 -10.25 3.59
N SER A 153 20.38 -9.29 4.51
CA SER A 153 19.41 -9.00 5.58
C SER A 153 18.76 -7.66 5.32
N ILE A 154 17.45 -7.55 5.54
CA ILE A 154 16.71 -6.31 5.33
C ILE A 154 15.73 -6.06 6.48
N GLY A 155 15.82 -4.87 7.08
CA GLY A 155 14.92 -4.43 8.14
C GLY A 155 13.54 -4.05 7.61
N MET A 156 12.52 -4.30 8.42
CA MET A 156 11.13 -3.96 8.10
C MET A 156 10.53 -2.98 9.11
N ASP A 157 11.33 -2.34 9.93
CA ASP A 157 10.88 -1.43 11.00
C ASP A 157 10.08 -0.23 10.44
N GLU A 158 10.48 0.29 9.28
CA GLU A 158 9.88 1.46 8.65
C GLU A 158 8.91 1.09 7.51
N SER A 159 9.20 0.01 6.77
CA SER A 159 8.43 -0.34 5.58
C SER A 159 8.64 -1.77 5.08
N SER A 160 7.54 -2.49 4.88
CA SER A 160 7.53 -3.79 4.19
C SER A 160 7.85 -3.69 2.69
N GLN A 161 7.85 -2.48 2.12
CA GLN A 161 8.15 -2.26 0.70
C GLN A 161 9.62 -2.55 0.38
N TYR A 162 10.52 -2.43 1.35
CA TYR A 162 11.94 -2.76 1.16
C TYR A 162 12.11 -4.25 0.84
N LEU A 163 11.58 -5.11 1.70
CA LEU A 163 11.60 -6.56 1.48
C LEU A 163 10.84 -6.94 0.20
N SER A 164 9.65 -6.37 -0.01
CA SER A 164 8.84 -6.63 -1.22
C SER A 164 9.61 -6.30 -2.51
N GLY A 165 10.36 -5.20 -2.52
CA GLY A 165 11.18 -4.82 -3.66
C GLY A 165 12.31 -5.81 -3.92
N VAL A 166 13.04 -6.19 -2.86
CA VAL A 166 14.14 -7.18 -2.97
C VAL A 166 13.61 -8.54 -3.44
N LEU A 167 12.47 -9.00 -2.94
CA LEU A 167 11.84 -10.26 -3.39
C LEU A 167 11.44 -10.23 -4.87
N LEU A 168 10.94 -9.10 -5.38
CA LEU A 168 10.65 -8.94 -6.81
C LEU A 168 11.93 -8.91 -7.67
N ALA A 169 13.03 -8.42 -7.14
CA ALA A 169 14.31 -8.34 -7.85
C ALA A 169 15.12 -9.65 -7.79
N ALA A 170 14.98 -10.41 -6.71
CA ALA A 170 15.78 -11.59 -6.40
C ALA A 170 15.84 -12.66 -7.52
N PRO A 171 14.73 -12.97 -8.25
CA PRO A 171 14.78 -13.93 -9.35
C PRO A 171 15.68 -13.51 -10.52
N LEU A 172 16.05 -12.23 -10.59
CA LEU A 172 16.91 -11.67 -11.63
C LEU A 172 18.38 -11.59 -11.21
N ALA A 173 18.73 -12.03 -10.01
CA ALA A 173 20.11 -12.07 -9.52
C ALA A 173 20.97 -13.03 -10.34
N HIS A 174 22.29 -12.82 -10.31
CA HIS A 174 23.25 -13.67 -11.05
C HIS A 174 23.41 -15.07 -10.45
N ALA A 175 23.14 -15.20 -9.13
CA ALA A 175 23.22 -16.44 -8.37
C ALA A 175 22.08 -16.50 -7.35
N PRO A 176 21.85 -17.66 -6.71
CA PRO A 176 20.83 -17.79 -5.67
C PRO A 176 20.95 -16.73 -4.60
N LEU A 177 19.81 -16.21 -4.13
CA LEU A 177 19.73 -15.17 -3.11
C LEU A 177 18.91 -15.65 -1.92
N THR A 178 19.49 -15.57 -0.73
CA THR A 178 18.79 -15.79 0.55
C THR A 178 18.52 -14.43 1.20
N VAL A 179 17.25 -14.10 1.38
CA VAL A 179 16.83 -12.83 2.00
C VAL A 179 16.37 -13.10 3.42
N HIS A 180 17.06 -12.53 4.40
CA HIS A 180 16.72 -12.64 5.82
C HIS A 180 15.91 -11.41 6.26
N ILE A 181 14.89 -11.62 7.09
CA ILE A 181 14.21 -10.51 7.76
C ILE A 181 15.07 -10.06 8.93
N GLY A 182 15.58 -8.84 8.85
CA GLY A 182 16.33 -8.15 9.90
C GLY A 182 15.46 -7.14 10.67
N GLY A 183 16.12 -6.24 11.39
CA GLY A 183 15.48 -5.20 12.19
C GLY A 183 14.95 -5.69 13.53
N LYS A 184 14.06 -4.91 14.14
CA LYS A 184 13.44 -5.21 15.45
C LYS A 184 11.96 -5.58 15.31
N ASN A 185 11.29 -4.99 14.33
CA ASN A 185 9.86 -5.17 14.12
C ASN A 185 9.56 -5.53 12.66
N VAL A 186 8.44 -6.19 12.44
CA VAL A 186 7.90 -6.44 11.11
C VAL A 186 6.58 -5.70 10.98
N VAL A 187 6.59 -4.62 10.18
CA VAL A 187 5.37 -3.86 9.90
C VAL A 187 4.76 -4.26 8.57
N SER A 188 3.44 -4.20 8.49
CA SER A 188 2.70 -4.36 7.23
C SER A 188 3.00 -5.69 6.50
N TRP A 189 3.11 -6.79 7.22
CA TRP A 189 3.37 -8.15 6.69
C TRP A 189 2.47 -8.54 5.51
N PRO A 190 1.15 -8.26 5.50
CA PRO A 190 0.28 -8.63 4.39
C PRO A 190 0.74 -8.12 3.01
N TYR A 191 1.46 -7.00 2.94
CA TYR A 191 2.01 -6.52 1.66
C TYR A 191 3.18 -7.37 1.15
N VAL A 192 3.91 -8.07 2.03
CA VAL A 192 4.89 -9.08 1.64
C VAL A 192 4.16 -10.30 1.09
N ALA A 193 3.09 -10.75 1.76
CA ALA A 193 2.23 -11.84 1.27
C ALA A 193 1.69 -11.57 -0.15
N LEU A 194 1.26 -10.34 -0.45
CA LEU A 194 0.88 -9.93 -1.82
C LEU A 194 2.05 -10.03 -2.81
N THR A 195 3.28 -9.82 -2.37
CA THR A 195 4.46 -9.98 -3.24
C THR A 195 4.74 -11.46 -3.51
N LEU A 196 4.65 -12.31 -2.49
CA LEU A 196 4.79 -13.76 -2.66
C LEU A 196 3.70 -14.32 -3.59
N GLN A 197 2.46 -13.87 -3.43
CA GLN A 197 1.36 -14.21 -4.33
C GLN A 197 1.64 -13.78 -5.78
N ALA A 198 2.20 -12.58 -5.99
CA ALA A 198 2.57 -12.10 -7.31
C ALA A 198 3.68 -12.98 -7.91
N LEU A 199 4.72 -13.33 -7.16
CA LEU A 199 5.79 -14.23 -7.62
C LEU A 199 5.22 -15.59 -8.07
N GLU A 200 4.34 -16.20 -7.29
CA GLU A 200 3.66 -17.44 -7.68
C GLU A 200 2.82 -17.26 -8.96
N THR A 201 2.08 -16.16 -9.05
CA THR A 201 1.25 -15.85 -10.22
C THR A 201 2.08 -15.78 -11.49
N PHE A 202 3.29 -15.24 -11.41
CA PHE A 202 4.24 -15.21 -12.53
C PHE A 202 5.10 -16.48 -12.64
N GLY A 203 4.83 -17.51 -11.85
CA GLY A 203 5.50 -18.81 -11.90
C GLY A 203 6.95 -18.78 -11.44
N VAL A 204 7.31 -17.82 -10.60
CA VAL A 204 8.65 -17.71 -9.98
C VAL A 204 8.73 -18.66 -8.78
N PRO A 205 9.67 -19.61 -8.75
CA PRO A 205 9.86 -20.51 -7.61
C PRO A 205 10.57 -19.78 -6.47
N PHE A 206 10.13 -20.03 -5.25
CA PHE A 206 10.79 -19.60 -4.01
C PHE A 206 10.45 -20.54 -2.86
N ALA A 207 11.25 -20.51 -1.80
CA ALA A 207 10.95 -21.17 -0.55
C ALA A 207 10.95 -20.15 0.60
N VAL A 208 9.97 -20.25 1.49
CA VAL A 208 9.95 -19.52 2.75
C VAL A 208 10.33 -20.49 3.86
N GLU A 209 11.32 -20.12 4.66
CA GLU A 209 11.84 -20.96 5.72
C GLU A 209 11.69 -20.24 7.07
N ARG A 210 11.34 -21.00 8.11
CA ARG A 210 11.28 -20.54 9.48
C ARG A 210 12.32 -21.26 10.35
N LEU A 211 12.96 -20.50 11.23
CA LEU A 211 13.91 -21.03 12.20
C LEU A 211 13.15 -21.52 13.44
N GLU A 212 13.21 -22.83 13.69
CA GLU A 212 12.68 -23.49 14.88
C GLU A 212 13.76 -24.39 15.48
N ASP A 213 14.00 -24.26 16.77
CA ASP A 213 15.01 -25.04 17.52
C ASP A 213 16.41 -25.08 16.86
N GLY A 214 16.80 -23.98 16.22
CA GLY A 214 18.10 -23.84 15.53
C GLY A 214 18.13 -24.45 14.13
N VAL A 215 17.02 -24.96 13.61
CA VAL A 215 16.92 -25.58 12.27
C VAL A 215 15.98 -24.75 11.39
N TRP A 216 16.43 -24.49 10.16
CA TRP A 216 15.60 -23.87 9.14
C TRP A 216 14.73 -24.91 8.44
N SER A 217 13.41 -24.71 8.45
CA SER A 217 12.43 -25.59 7.82
C SER A 217 11.56 -24.83 6.84
N VAL A 218 11.30 -25.42 5.67
CA VAL A 218 10.37 -24.85 4.69
C VAL A 218 8.95 -24.88 5.26
N ILE A 219 8.25 -23.75 5.15
CA ILE A 219 6.87 -23.60 5.61
C ILE A 219 5.95 -23.18 4.46
N ASP A 220 4.66 -23.44 4.57
CA ASP A 220 3.67 -22.76 3.75
C ASP A 220 3.53 -21.32 4.24
N TRP A 221 4.01 -20.36 3.44
CA TRP A 221 4.01 -18.96 3.79
C TRP A 221 2.60 -18.38 4.02
N ARG A 222 1.55 -19.03 3.50
CA ARG A 222 0.15 -18.60 3.70
C ARG A 222 -0.31 -18.83 5.14
N THR A 223 0.33 -19.73 5.87
CA THR A 223 0.05 -19.98 7.29
C THR A 223 0.74 -18.97 8.21
N LEU A 224 1.62 -18.13 7.64
CA LEU A 224 2.39 -17.16 8.40
C LEU A 224 1.57 -15.86 8.58
N GLU A 225 0.90 -15.73 9.70
CA GLU A 225 0.12 -14.53 10.02
C GLU A 225 1.00 -13.30 10.24
N GLN A 226 2.18 -13.50 10.82
CA GLN A 226 3.22 -12.50 11.05
C GLN A 226 4.59 -13.16 11.01
N ALA A 227 5.57 -12.47 10.37
CA ALA A 227 6.95 -12.88 10.44
C ALA A 227 7.65 -12.26 11.66
N GLU A 228 8.69 -12.92 12.15
CA GLU A 228 9.56 -12.43 13.21
C GLU A 228 10.97 -12.17 12.66
N PRO A 229 11.63 -11.03 13.01
CA PRO A 229 13.01 -10.76 12.62
C PRO A 229 13.95 -11.89 13.06
N GLY A 230 14.87 -12.29 12.19
CA GLY A 230 15.83 -13.36 12.45
C GLY A 230 15.25 -14.77 12.41
N ARG A 231 13.92 -14.94 12.29
CA ARG A 231 13.26 -16.26 12.29
C ARG A 231 12.63 -16.65 10.97
N VAL A 232 12.61 -15.74 9.99
CA VAL A 232 12.06 -16.01 8.66
C VAL A 232 13.07 -15.57 7.60
N ARG A 233 13.24 -16.41 6.57
CA ARG A 233 14.05 -16.10 5.38
C ARG A 233 13.40 -16.63 4.12
N PHE A 234 13.81 -16.08 2.99
CA PHE A 234 13.35 -16.46 1.66
C PHE A 234 14.52 -16.96 0.85
N ARG A 235 14.39 -18.14 0.25
CA ARG A 235 15.37 -18.65 -0.71
C ARG A 235 14.81 -18.52 -2.11
N MET A 236 15.59 -17.85 -2.95
CA MET A 236 15.24 -17.51 -4.33
C MET A 236 16.33 -18.03 -5.26
N GLU A 237 15.94 -18.81 -6.24
CA GLU A 237 16.84 -19.17 -7.36
C GLU A 237 16.64 -18.21 -8.52
N PRO A 238 17.68 -17.97 -9.35
CA PRO A 238 17.50 -17.25 -10.62
C PRO A 238 16.38 -17.89 -11.44
N ALA A 239 15.40 -17.07 -11.83
CA ALA A 239 14.20 -17.56 -12.51
C ALA A 239 13.64 -16.51 -13.48
N VAL A 240 12.77 -16.96 -14.37
CA VAL A 240 12.12 -16.12 -15.37
C VAL A 240 10.66 -15.90 -14.96
N TYR A 241 10.22 -14.66 -15.01
CA TYR A 241 8.81 -14.32 -14.92
C TYR A 241 8.07 -14.78 -16.18
N ARG A 242 6.99 -15.51 -16.02
CA ARG A 242 6.19 -16.03 -17.16
C ARG A 242 5.24 -14.95 -17.66
N ALA A 243 5.19 -14.81 -18.98
CA ALA A 243 4.17 -13.99 -19.62
C ALA A 243 2.81 -14.70 -19.62
N GLY A 244 1.71 -13.93 -19.63
CA GLY A 244 0.36 -14.49 -19.61
C GLY A 244 -0.73 -13.43 -19.48
N ARG A 245 -1.96 -13.89 -19.18
CA ARG A 245 -3.08 -13.00 -18.89
C ARG A 245 -3.34 -12.96 -17.39
N TYR A 246 -3.28 -11.76 -16.82
CA TYR A 246 -3.38 -11.52 -15.38
C TYR A 246 -4.51 -10.54 -15.09
N ALA A 247 -5.21 -10.72 -13.97
CA ALA A 247 -6.27 -9.83 -13.54
C ALA A 247 -5.98 -9.28 -12.14
N VAL A 248 -6.17 -7.98 -11.96
CA VAL A 248 -6.05 -7.32 -10.66
C VAL A 248 -7.36 -7.47 -9.89
N GLU A 249 -7.29 -7.81 -8.61
CA GLU A 249 -8.45 -7.89 -7.72
C GLU A 249 -8.90 -6.52 -7.20
N GLY A 250 -10.08 -6.46 -6.58
CA GLY A 250 -10.61 -5.24 -5.96
C GLY A 250 -9.78 -4.78 -4.76
N ASP A 251 -9.75 -3.47 -4.53
CA ASP A 251 -8.97 -2.81 -3.48
C ASP A 251 -9.73 -2.75 -2.17
N TRP A 252 -9.27 -3.50 -1.17
CA TRP A 252 -9.84 -3.46 0.17
C TRP A 252 -9.55 -2.13 0.90
N SER A 253 -8.40 -1.48 0.63
CA SER A 253 -8.14 -0.13 1.13
C SER A 253 -9.14 0.88 0.58
N GLY A 254 -9.34 0.88 -0.75
CA GLY A 254 -10.30 1.78 -1.41
C GLY A 254 -11.74 1.51 -1.01
N ALA A 255 -12.10 0.23 -0.79
CA ALA A 255 -13.42 -0.15 -0.32
C ALA A 255 -13.69 0.26 1.14
N SER A 256 -12.68 0.37 1.99
CA SER A 256 -12.83 0.62 3.43
C SER A 256 -13.65 1.87 3.74
N TYR A 257 -13.53 2.94 2.95
CA TYR A 257 -14.28 4.18 3.13
C TYR A 257 -15.79 3.95 2.93
N PHE A 258 -16.16 3.15 1.96
CA PHE A 258 -17.57 2.83 1.65
C PHE A 258 -18.14 1.81 2.63
N LEU A 259 -17.33 0.84 3.07
CA LEU A 259 -17.72 -0.09 4.15
C LEU A 259 -17.94 0.68 5.46
N ALA A 260 -17.07 1.64 5.79
CA ALA A 260 -17.25 2.55 6.91
C ALA A 260 -18.53 3.38 6.76
N ALA A 261 -18.79 3.92 5.57
CA ALA A 261 -20.01 4.66 5.29
C ALA A 261 -21.28 3.81 5.49
N GLY A 262 -21.23 2.51 5.18
CA GLY A 262 -22.31 1.58 5.47
C GLY A 262 -22.59 1.42 6.96
N ALA A 263 -21.53 1.44 7.80
CA ALA A 263 -21.63 1.28 9.24
C ALA A 263 -22.20 2.52 9.95
N ILE A 264 -21.69 3.72 9.62
CA ILE A 264 -22.03 4.97 10.30
C ILE A 264 -23.08 5.82 9.58
N GLY A 265 -23.33 5.53 8.30
CA GLY A 265 -24.28 6.25 7.46
C GLY A 265 -25.74 5.82 7.66
N PRO A 266 -26.68 6.45 6.96
CA PRO A 266 -28.11 6.15 7.09
C PRO A 266 -28.57 4.93 6.27
N ARG A 267 -27.77 4.42 5.34
CA ARG A 267 -28.16 3.35 4.40
C ARG A 267 -27.10 2.25 4.32
N PRO A 268 -27.51 0.99 4.12
CA PRO A 268 -26.55 -0.08 3.84
C PRO A 268 -25.76 0.19 2.55
N VAL A 269 -24.46 -0.12 2.57
CA VAL A 269 -23.55 -0.05 1.42
C VAL A 269 -23.06 -1.44 1.08
N ARG A 270 -23.23 -1.83 -0.19
CA ARG A 270 -22.73 -3.06 -0.81
C ARG A 270 -21.54 -2.73 -1.71
N MET A 271 -20.41 -3.35 -1.46
CA MET A 271 -19.22 -3.28 -2.30
C MET A 271 -19.04 -4.59 -3.04
N GLU A 272 -19.06 -4.55 -4.38
CA GLU A 272 -18.83 -5.70 -5.26
C GLU A 272 -17.38 -5.76 -5.76
N GLY A 273 -16.93 -6.93 -6.18
CA GLY A 273 -15.58 -7.16 -6.68
C GLY A 273 -14.52 -7.29 -5.58
N LEU A 274 -14.94 -7.50 -4.33
CA LEU A 274 -14.07 -7.78 -3.18
C LEU A 274 -14.02 -9.29 -2.93
N ARG A 275 -12.87 -9.91 -3.17
CA ARG A 275 -12.68 -11.33 -2.88
C ARG A 275 -12.58 -11.57 -1.38
N ALA A 276 -13.45 -12.41 -0.84
CA ALA A 276 -13.49 -12.75 0.58
C ALA A 276 -12.19 -13.40 1.08
N GLU A 277 -11.46 -14.12 0.20
CA GLU A 277 -10.19 -14.79 0.51
C GLU A 277 -8.95 -13.96 0.10
N SER A 278 -9.10 -12.63 -0.08
CA SER A 278 -7.98 -11.77 -0.44
C SER A 278 -6.90 -11.73 0.65
N LEU A 279 -5.64 -11.70 0.24
CA LEU A 279 -4.49 -11.51 1.12
C LEU A 279 -4.19 -10.05 1.45
N GLN A 280 -4.99 -9.11 0.93
CA GLN A 280 -4.86 -7.70 1.28
C GLN A 280 -5.14 -7.50 2.77
N GLY A 281 -4.17 -6.92 3.50
CA GLY A 281 -4.29 -6.72 4.96
C GLY A 281 -5.48 -5.88 5.37
N ASP A 282 -5.89 -4.95 4.51
CA ASP A 282 -7.00 -4.03 4.77
C ASP A 282 -8.38 -4.71 4.74
N ARG A 283 -8.45 -6.00 4.38
CA ARG A 283 -9.64 -6.83 4.59
C ARG A 283 -10.03 -6.91 6.08
N VAL A 284 -9.08 -6.73 6.97
CA VAL A 284 -9.30 -6.67 8.45
C VAL A 284 -10.29 -5.57 8.83
N MET A 285 -10.60 -4.61 7.96
CA MET A 285 -11.66 -3.63 8.17
C MET A 285 -13.01 -4.29 8.53
N LEU A 286 -13.29 -5.49 8.01
CA LEU A 286 -14.48 -6.25 8.37
C LEU A 286 -14.47 -6.69 9.84
N ASP A 287 -13.33 -7.15 10.31
CA ASP A 287 -13.19 -7.61 11.68
C ASP A 287 -13.23 -6.43 12.66
N ILE A 288 -12.55 -5.32 12.32
CA ILE A 288 -12.62 -4.06 13.06
C ILE A 288 -14.08 -3.58 13.18
N LEU A 289 -14.81 -3.52 12.08
CA LEU A 289 -16.20 -3.06 12.11
C LEU A 289 -17.12 -4.02 12.89
N ARG A 290 -16.88 -5.35 12.82
CA ARG A 290 -17.61 -6.34 13.63
C ARG A 290 -17.32 -6.17 15.12
N ASP A 291 -16.05 -6.01 15.48
CA ASP A 291 -15.63 -5.78 16.86
C ASP A 291 -16.21 -4.49 17.41
N MET A 292 -16.43 -3.48 16.56
CA MET A 292 -17.14 -2.25 16.91
C MET A 292 -18.67 -2.42 16.96
N GLY A 293 -19.23 -3.57 16.55
CA GLY A 293 -20.67 -3.86 16.61
C GLY A 293 -21.41 -3.73 15.27
N ALA A 294 -20.73 -3.57 14.15
CA ALA A 294 -21.36 -3.45 12.84
C ALA A 294 -21.97 -4.79 12.35
N ARG A 295 -23.15 -4.72 11.76
CA ARG A 295 -23.74 -5.82 11.02
C ARG A 295 -23.18 -5.89 9.61
N ILE A 296 -22.60 -7.05 9.23
CA ILE A 296 -21.92 -7.26 7.96
C ILE A 296 -22.33 -8.60 7.34
N ASP A 297 -22.75 -8.57 6.08
CA ASP A 297 -22.98 -9.75 5.26
C ASP A 297 -21.80 -9.90 4.27
N VAL A 298 -21.20 -11.09 4.21
CA VAL A 298 -20.05 -11.38 3.35
C VAL A 298 -20.44 -12.47 2.35
N GLU A 299 -20.20 -12.19 1.07
CA GLU A 299 -20.35 -13.13 -0.04
C GLU A 299 -18.95 -13.42 -0.66
N ALA A 300 -18.87 -14.29 -1.64
CA ALA A 300 -17.58 -14.69 -2.24
C ALA A 300 -16.81 -13.49 -2.86
N ASP A 301 -17.53 -12.54 -3.47
CA ASP A 301 -16.98 -11.39 -4.20
C ASP A 301 -17.64 -10.05 -3.85
N ALA A 302 -18.44 -10.02 -2.77
CA ALA A 302 -19.11 -8.80 -2.32
C ALA A 302 -19.26 -8.75 -0.80
N VAL A 303 -19.34 -7.53 -0.27
CA VAL A 303 -19.59 -7.28 1.15
C VAL A 303 -20.65 -6.20 1.30
N THR A 304 -21.62 -6.44 2.19
CA THR A 304 -22.64 -5.45 2.57
C THR A 304 -22.48 -5.08 4.04
N VAL A 305 -22.34 -3.79 4.33
CA VAL A 305 -22.29 -3.25 5.70
C VAL A 305 -23.56 -2.44 5.96
N HIS A 306 -24.14 -2.65 7.12
CA HIS A 306 -25.42 -2.04 7.51
C HIS A 306 -25.21 -0.97 8.60
N PRO A 307 -26.05 0.09 8.61
CA PRO A 307 -26.07 1.05 9.70
C PRO A 307 -26.16 0.37 11.06
N SER A 308 -25.27 0.74 11.97
CA SER A 308 -25.13 0.07 13.27
C SER A 308 -24.77 1.04 14.38
N ALA A 309 -25.16 0.72 15.60
CA ALA A 309 -24.69 1.43 16.78
C ALA A 309 -23.30 0.90 17.16
N LEU A 310 -22.29 1.71 16.92
CA LEU A 310 -20.90 1.30 17.14
C LEU A 310 -20.42 1.64 18.55
N HIS A 311 -19.44 0.87 19.05
CA HIS A 311 -18.73 1.12 20.29
C HIS A 311 -17.21 1.10 20.11
N GLY A 312 -16.50 1.74 21.01
CA GLY A 312 -15.04 1.83 20.98
C GLY A 312 -14.37 0.48 21.24
N VAL A 313 -13.20 0.31 20.64
CA VAL A 313 -12.38 -0.91 20.75
C VAL A 313 -10.90 -0.56 20.86
N ASP A 314 -10.09 -1.50 21.35
CA ASP A 314 -8.63 -1.42 21.37
C ASP A 314 -8.07 -2.33 20.28
N MET A 315 -7.25 -1.79 19.37
CA MET A 315 -6.78 -2.52 18.19
C MET A 315 -5.31 -2.29 17.90
N ASP A 316 -4.67 -3.34 17.40
CA ASP A 316 -3.32 -3.31 16.84
C ASP A 316 -3.38 -3.06 15.33
N MET A 317 -2.79 -1.95 14.87
CA MET A 317 -2.81 -1.54 13.47
C MET A 317 -1.46 -1.69 12.76
N GLY A 318 -0.50 -2.37 13.38
CA GLY A 318 0.82 -2.61 12.79
C GLY A 318 0.79 -3.37 11.46
N ARG A 319 -0.23 -4.22 11.25
CA ARG A 319 -0.42 -5.02 10.02
C ARG A 319 -1.18 -4.29 8.91
N CYS A 320 -2.06 -3.34 9.26
CA CYS A 320 -2.97 -2.64 8.35
C CYS A 320 -3.02 -1.12 8.63
N PRO A 321 -1.85 -0.45 8.66
CA PRO A 321 -1.75 0.95 9.09
C PRO A 321 -2.54 1.91 8.20
N ASP A 322 -2.73 1.56 6.95
CA ASP A 322 -3.42 2.39 5.97
C ASP A 322 -4.90 2.63 6.28
N LEU A 323 -5.51 1.81 7.14
CA LEU A 323 -6.88 1.98 7.61
C LEU A 323 -7.03 2.99 8.76
N VAL A 324 -5.94 3.37 9.45
CA VAL A 324 -6.00 4.22 10.65
C VAL A 324 -6.77 5.52 10.44
N PRO A 325 -6.58 6.29 9.36
CA PRO A 325 -7.37 7.49 9.14
C PRO A 325 -8.89 7.22 9.04
N THR A 326 -9.27 6.13 8.36
CA THR A 326 -10.69 5.72 8.22
C THR A 326 -11.27 5.31 9.57
N VAL A 327 -10.53 4.46 10.31
CA VAL A 327 -10.93 3.99 11.63
C VAL A 327 -11.06 5.14 12.62
N ALA A 328 -10.20 6.15 12.56
CA ALA A 328 -10.30 7.33 13.42
C ALA A 328 -11.62 8.10 13.21
N VAL A 329 -12.07 8.24 11.97
CA VAL A 329 -13.37 8.88 11.67
C VAL A 329 -14.55 7.97 12.07
N VAL A 330 -14.47 6.66 11.85
CA VAL A 330 -15.49 5.71 12.33
C VAL A 330 -15.59 5.75 13.85
N ALA A 331 -14.45 5.76 14.54
CA ALA A 331 -14.37 5.86 15.99
C ALA A 331 -15.00 7.14 16.55
N ALA A 332 -14.93 8.25 15.81
CA ALA A 332 -15.58 9.49 16.18
C ALA A 332 -17.12 9.36 16.32
N HIS A 333 -17.73 8.40 15.62
CA HIS A 333 -19.17 8.10 15.66
C HIS A 333 -19.54 6.94 16.60
N ALA A 334 -18.57 6.33 17.27
CA ALA A 334 -18.81 5.21 18.19
C ALA A 334 -19.08 5.70 19.63
N SER A 335 -19.64 4.85 20.47
CA SER A 335 -19.75 5.11 21.91
C SER A 335 -18.45 4.71 22.61
N GLY A 336 -17.89 5.63 23.41
CA GLY A 336 -16.67 5.38 24.19
C GLY A 336 -15.36 5.50 23.39
N PRO A 337 -14.22 5.20 24.04
CA PRO A 337 -12.91 5.39 23.42
C PRO A 337 -12.53 4.23 22.48
N THR A 338 -11.92 4.57 21.36
CA THR A 338 -11.22 3.64 20.47
C THR A 338 -9.72 3.91 20.55
N ARG A 339 -8.93 2.88 20.86
CA ARG A 339 -7.46 2.96 20.94
C ARG A 339 -6.81 2.25 19.74
N VAL A 340 -6.00 3.00 19.00
CA VAL A 340 -5.14 2.49 17.93
C VAL A 340 -3.72 2.37 18.44
N ARG A 341 -3.07 1.20 18.27
CA ARG A 341 -1.70 0.89 18.69
C ARG A 341 -0.83 0.38 17.54
N ASN A 342 0.48 0.36 17.78
CA ASN A 342 1.50 -0.21 16.89
C ASN A 342 1.54 0.46 15.50
N ALA A 343 1.24 1.74 15.40
CA ALA A 343 1.16 2.50 14.16
C ALA A 343 2.20 3.62 14.03
N ALA A 344 3.28 3.63 14.84
CA ALA A 344 4.32 4.68 14.85
C ALA A 344 4.89 5.01 13.46
N HIS A 345 5.06 3.99 12.60
CA HIS A 345 5.55 4.15 11.23
C HIS A 345 4.61 4.95 10.31
N LEU A 346 3.40 5.31 10.76
CA LEU A 346 2.48 6.21 10.03
C LEU A 346 2.92 7.67 10.07
N ARG A 347 3.79 8.06 11.01
CA ARG A 347 4.29 9.44 11.12
C ARG A 347 5.18 9.86 9.96
N ILE A 348 5.79 8.90 9.26
CA ILE A 348 6.72 9.12 8.13
C ILE A 348 6.12 8.81 6.76
N LYS A 349 4.77 8.78 6.66
CA LYS A 349 4.06 8.56 5.39
C LYS A 349 3.90 9.90 4.61
N GLU A 350 2.89 9.98 3.76
CA GLU A 350 2.55 11.19 3.00
C GLU A 350 2.39 12.42 3.90
N CYS A 351 1.75 12.22 5.05
CA CYS A 351 1.71 13.13 6.19
C CYS A 351 1.87 12.33 7.49
N ASP A 352 1.85 12.97 8.66
CA ASP A 352 1.70 12.27 9.94
C ASP A 352 0.24 11.80 10.08
N ARG A 353 -0.01 10.52 9.73
CA ARG A 353 -1.36 9.92 9.76
C ARG A 353 -1.87 9.57 11.17
N ILE A 354 -1.15 10.00 12.22
CA ILE A 354 -1.60 9.96 13.61
C ILE A 354 -2.05 11.36 14.03
N ALA A 355 -1.17 12.36 13.90
CA ALA A 355 -1.44 13.73 14.28
C ALA A 355 -2.53 14.40 13.43
N VAL A 356 -2.51 14.16 12.11
CA VAL A 356 -3.44 14.82 11.19
C VAL A 356 -4.90 14.42 11.44
N PRO A 357 -5.29 13.14 11.53
CA PRO A 357 -6.67 12.78 11.86
C PRO A 357 -7.13 13.37 13.20
N ALA A 358 -6.25 13.39 14.23
CA ALA A 358 -6.57 13.98 15.52
C ALA A 358 -6.86 15.49 15.38
N ALA A 359 -6.02 16.22 14.65
CA ALA A 359 -6.18 17.66 14.44
C ALA A 359 -7.44 18.00 13.61
N GLU A 360 -7.72 17.21 12.55
CA GLU A 360 -8.90 17.45 11.71
C GLU A 360 -10.21 17.10 12.44
N LEU A 361 -10.25 16.03 13.22
CA LEU A 361 -11.39 15.66 14.05
C LEU A 361 -11.67 16.67 15.18
N ALA A 362 -10.63 17.31 15.71
CA ALA A 362 -10.79 18.37 16.72
C ALA A 362 -11.60 19.57 16.20
N LYS A 363 -11.56 19.87 14.89
CA LYS A 363 -12.34 20.95 14.26
C LYS A 363 -13.85 20.74 14.38
N VAL A 364 -14.28 19.49 14.49
CA VAL A 364 -15.69 19.10 14.72
C VAL A 364 -15.98 18.73 16.18
N GLY A 365 -15.08 19.10 17.10
CA GLY A 365 -15.26 18.92 18.54
C GLY A 365 -15.07 17.48 19.02
N VAL A 366 -14.45 16.61 18.21
CA VAL A 366 -14.09 15.26 18.65
C VAL A 366 -12.79 15.31 19.44
N ARG A 367 -12.82 14.82 20.67
CA ARG A 367 -11.63 14.70 21.51
C ARG A 367 -10.80 13.51 21.04
N SER A 368 -9.51 13.71 20.88
CA SER A 368 -8.52 12.65 20.65
C SER A 368 -7.27 12.88 21.49
N GLU A 369 -6.51 11.82 21.70
CA GLU A 369 -5.25 11.84 22.42
C GLU A 369 -4.20 11.11 21.60
N GLU A 370 -3.13 11.83 21.21
CA GLU A 370 -2.02 11.26 20.48
C GLU A 370 -1.11 10.47 21.44
N HIS A 371 -0.59 9.34 20.95
CA HIS A 371 0.46 8.55 21.58
C HIS A 371 1.62 8.39 20.60
N GLU A 372 2.77 7.98 21.10
CA GLU A 372 3.96 7.75 20.26
C GLU A 372 3.65 6.75 19.11
N ASP A 373 2.92 5.69 19.43
CA ASP A 373 2.60 4.57 18.54
C ASP A 373 1.18 4.56 17.97
N GLY A 374 0.39 5.64 18.16
CA GLY A 374 -0.99 5.68 17.70
C GLY A 374 -1.83 6.80 18.31
N LEU A 375 -3.15 6.59 18.41
CA LEU A 375 -4.07 7.58 18.97
C LEU A 375 -5.24 6.92 19.68
N THR A 376 -5.85 7.65 20.63
CA THR A 376 -7.17 7.34 21.19
C THR A 376 -8.17 8.37 20.68
N VAL A 377 -9.28 7.92 20.13
CA VAL A 377 -10.41 8.77 19.73
C VAL A 377 -11.56 8.54 20.70
N TYR A 378 -12.05 9.59 21.30
CA TYR A 378 -13.21 9.56 22.22
C TYR A 378 -14.47 9.84 21.41
N GLY A 379 -15.15 8.79 21.00
CA GLY A 379 -16.30 8.88 20.13
C GLY A 379 -17.56 9.42 20.79
N ASP A 380 -18.43 9.96 19.94
CA ASP A 380 -19.73 10.52 20.30
C ASP A 380 -20.77 9.97 19.32
N PRO A 381 -21.66 9.05 19.72
CA PRO A 381 -22.68 8.49 18.85
C PRO A 381 -23.68 9.54 18.32
N ASP A 382 -23.78 10.67 18.99
CA ASP A 382 -24.63 11.80 18.59
C ASP A 382 -23.89 12.83 17.74
N LEU A 383 -22.60 12.59 17.39
CA LEU A 383 -21.75 13.50 16.62
C LEU A 383 -22.47 14.03 15.38
N ALA A 384 -23.07 13.13 14.60
CA ALA A 384 -23.77 13.50 13.39
C ALA A 384 -24.96 14.44 13.61
N SER A 385 -25.69 14.27 14.72
CA SER A 385 -26.82 15.16 15.10
C SER A 385 -26.32 16.49 15.63
N ARG A 386 -25.20 16.48 16.33
CA ARG A 386 -24.58 17.67 16.95
C ARG A 386 -23.88 18.56 15.91
N LEU A 387 -23.28 17.98 14.87
CA LEU A 387 -22.60 18.74 13.81
C LEU A 387 -23.51 19.69 13.05
N GLY A 388 -24.78 19.33 12.82
CA GLY A 388 -25.77 20.15 12.10
C GLY A 388 -25.35 20.56 10.69
N SER A 389 -24.18 21.18 10.56
CA SER A 389 -23.57 21.58 9.29
C SER A 389 -22.04 21.61 9.41
N LEU A 390 -21.34 21.30 8.32
CA LEU A 390 -19.90 21.48 8.16
C LEU A 390 -19.55 22.84 7.56
N GLU A 391 -20.55 23.71 7.34
CA GLU A 391 -20.36 25.04 6.74
C GLU A 391 -19.43 25.90 7.59
N GLY A 392 -18.46 26.55 6.93
CA GLY A 392 -17.47 27.40 7.58
C GLY A 392 -16.29 26.65 8.22
N ILE A 393 -16.28 25.32 8.23
CA ILE A 393 -15.15 24.53 8.70
C ILE A 393 -14.25 24.16 7.51
N ALA A 394 -13.01 24.68 7.51
CA ALA A 394 -12.01 24.33 6.50
C ALA A 394 -11.19 23.12 6.95
N PHE A 395 -11.23 22.05 6.16
CA PHE A 395 -10.46 20.83 6.37
C PHE A 395 -9.24 20.79 5.44
N SER A 396 -8.19 20.11 5.89
CA SER A 396 -7.01 19.87 5.06
C SER A 396 -6.79 18.38 4.83
N ALA A 397 -6.55 18.04 3.57
CA ALA A 397 -6.07 16.70 3.20
C ALA A 397 -4.59 16.51 3.50
N HIS A 398 -3.85 17.57 3.78
CA HIS A 398 -2.38 17.54 3.97
C HIS A 398 -1.64 16.84 2.80
N GLY A 399 -2.19 16.93 1.57
CA GLY A 399 -1.67 16.23 0.39
C GLY A 399 -1.87 14.71 0.42
N ASP A 400 -2.58 14.17 1.40
CA ASP A 400 -2.79 12.74 1.58
C ASP A 400 -4.19 12.29 1.17
N HIS A 401 -4.25 11.44 0.15
CA HIS A 401 -5.50 10.89 -0.38
C HIS A 401 -6.30 10.11 0.66
N ARG A 402 -5.64 9.42 1.63
CA ARG A 402 -6.33 8.67 2.68
C ARG A 402 -7.00 9.57 3.67
N ILE A 403 -6.37 10.71 4.02
CA ILE A 403 -6.99 11.74 4.87
C ILE A 403 -8.21 12.31 4.16
N ALA A 404 -8.08 12.71 2.88
CA ALA A 404 -9.20 13.24 2.11
C ALA A 404 -10.40 12.30 2.07
N MET A 405 -10.17 11.01 1.75
CA MET A 405 -11.24 10.02 1.64
C MET A 405 -11.83 9.64 3.01
N SER A 406 -11.04 9.64 4.07
CA SER A 406 -11.54 9.38 5.42
C SER A 406 -12.39 10.53 5.94
N LEU A 407 -11.96 11.77 5.74
CA LEU A 407 -12.72 12.95 6.16
C LEU A 407 -14.06 13.07 5.42
N ALA A 408 -14.16 12.55 4.18
CA ALA A 408 -15.42 12.51 3.44
C ALA A 408 -16.55 11.84 4.24
N LEU A 409 -16.22 10.87 5.13
CA LEU A 409 -17.21 10.22 6.01
C LEU A 409 -17.98 11.19 6.90
N LEU A 410 -17.42 12.38 7.22
CA LEU A 410 -18.12 13.42 7.97
C LEU A 410 -19.29 14.03 7.19
N GLU A 411 -19.30 13.93 5.85
CA GLU A 411 -20.39 14.44 5.01
C GLU A 411 -21.70 13.65 5.16
N LEU A 412 -21.66 12.40 5.64
CA LEU A 412 -22.81 11.50 5.65
C LEU A 412 -24.05 12.06 6.39
N ARG A 413 -23.84 13.01 7.28
CA ARG A 413 -24.94 13.68 8.02
C ARG A 413 -24.70 15.16 8.26
N GLY A 414 -23.60 15.74 7.76
CA GLY A 414 -23.18 17.09 8.11
C GLY A 414 -23.05 18.11 6.97
N GLY A 415 -23.46 17.75 5.75
CA GLY A 415 -23.28 18.59 4.57
C GLY A 415 -21.92 18.43 3.88
N ARG A 416 -21.58 19.33 2.95
CA ARG A 416 -20.32 19.23 2.17
C ARG A 416 -19.09 19.65 2.95
N LEU A 417 -18.03 18.86 2.80
CA LEU A 417 -16.70 19.12 3.33
C LEU A 417 -15.98 20.19 2.48
N ALA A 418 -15.53 21.27 3.11
CA ALA A 418 -14.64 22.23 2.49
C ALA A 418 -13.19 21.74 2.63
N LEU A 419 -12.70 21.01 1.62
CA LEU A 419 -11.38 20.38 1.62
C LEU A 419 -10.42 21.17 0.71
N ASP A 420 -9.20 21.43 1.17
CA ASP A 420 -8.18 22.22 0.45
C ASP A 420 -7.67 21.56 -0.84
N ASN A 421 -7.52 20.22 -0.84
CA ASN A 421 -7.01 19.47 -1.99
C ASN A 421 -7.81 18.17 -2.24
N PRO A 422 -9.05 18.27 -2.75
CA PRO A 422 -9.86 17.09 -3.05
C PRO A 422 -9.29 16.23 -4.19
N SER A 423 -8.43 16.79 -5.05
CA SER A 423 -7.84 16.08 -6.19
C SER A 423 -6.74 15.10 -5.83
N CYS A 424 -6.23 15.13 -4.58
CA CYS A 424 -5.19 14.20 -4.11
C CYS A 424 -5.65 12.73 -4.12
N VAL A 425 -6.97 12.46 -4.10
CA VAL A 425 -7.54 11.11 -4.21
C VAL A 425 -7.13 10.40 -5.52
N GLY A 426 -6.82 11.16 -6.58
CA GLY A 426 -6.33 10.63 -7.86
C GLY A 426 -5.04 9.82 -7.77
N LYS A 427 -4.36 9.85 -6.63
CA LYS A 427 -3.19 9.03 -6.32
C LYS A 427 -3.52 7.53 -6.19
N SER A 428 -4.72 7.18 -5.70
CA SER A 428 -5.11 5.79 -5.45
C SER A 428 -6.57 5.47 -5.81
N PHE A 429 -7.43 6.46 -5.99
CA PHE A 429 -8.84 6.26 -6.30
C PHE A 429 -9.37 7.45 -7.13
N PRO A 430 -9.05 7.53 -8.43
CA PRO A 430 -9.33 8.72 -9.24
C PRO A 430 -10.80 9.15 -9.30
N ASN A 431 -11.73 8.19 -9.33
CA ASN A 431 -13.18 8.45 -9.36
C ASN A 431 -13.85 8.36 -7.99
N PHE A 432 -13.09 8.57 -6.89
CA PHE A 432 -13.63 8.49 -5.53
C PHE A 432 -14.84 9.39 -5.32
N TRP A 433 -14.75 10.65 -5.72
CA TRP A 433 -15.83 11.62 -5.49
C TRP A 433 -17.11 11.29 -6.26
N GLU A 434 -16.99 10.71 -7.47
CA GLU A 434 -18.15 10.23 -8.26
C GLU A 434 -18.86 9.07 -7.54
N CYS A 435 -18.09 8.14 -6.97
CA CYS A 435 -18.63 7.04 -6.16
C CYS A 435 -19.20 7.58 -4.83
N TRP A 436 -18.51 8.55 -4.22
CA TRP A 436 -18.91 9.14 -2.96
C TRP A 436 -20.25 9.91 -3.06
N ASP A 437 -20.47 10.62 -4.15
CA ASP A 437 -21.72 11.33 -4.41
C ASP A 437 -22.96 10.42 -4.39
N GLN A 438 -22.81 9.12 -4.73
CA GLN A 438 -23.89 8.13 -4.64
C GLN A 438 -24.17 7.71 -3.19
N VAL A 439 -23.19 7.81 -2.31
CA VAL A 439 -23.32 7.38 -0.90
C VAL A 439 -23.89 8.48 -0.03
N ARG A 440 -23.44 9.71 -0.21
CA ARG A 440 -23.88 10.86 0.60
C ARG A 440 -25.25 11.43 0.16
N SER A 441 -25.72 11.12 -1.08
CA SER A 441 -27.08 11.48 -1.57
C SER A 441 -28.14 10.60 -0.93
#